data_f717b489d9858d43e2106ca49d693e06
#
_entry.id   f717b489d9858d43e2106ca49d693e06
#
_cell.length_a   1.000
_cell.length_b   1.000
_cell.length_c   1.000
_cell.angle_alpha   90.00
_cell.angle_beta   90.00
_cell.angle_gamma   90.00
#
_symmetry.space_group_name_H-M   'P 1'
#
loop_
_entity.id
_entity.type
_entity.pdbx_description
1 polymer ?
#
loop_
_entity_poly.entity_id
_entity_poly.type
_entity_poly.pdbx_seq_one_letter_code
_entity_poly.pdbx_strand_id
1 'polypeptide(L)'
;LQPQAYIGCFAPENAGFVYHKESRILGTDSAAINVNLNGITPYQIDSVKFCAIVPSQKNARITGSYVTADGRNNTNTKINYSGSSITFASGKCYTLKVISPVPGKGSTERKLYPGDFVFQNETEKRIEIHPGDGMLEENGKIYDYQNAIGMVITCDSKKMTDVKCNENGWTHAYVMGFENLGTGRWGGMERIEEGITPMTKDDEIEKNMNGYSETEQMLKNYTANVQGSYSAFESIRKYRDSNKIPDGLNRSPWFVPSIGQWFDMLVNICGKSPRDFRNETSNGLNDTGWGQETLDKLTIQLSKVGNSLPQFSDTYRLGFSCSSQYDKDRCWMLLWHIDDPEYPNWDRVCLQGYDKKAYWNVRPFFAF
;
A
#
# COMPACT_ATOMS: atom_id res chain seq x y z
N LEU A 1 -30.26 3.04 2.91
CA LEU A 1 -29.31 2.28 3.74
C LEU A 1 -27.91 2.71 3.37
N GLN A 2 -27.19 3.40 4.24
CA GLN A 2 -25.74 3.57 4.13
C GLN A 2 -25.11 2.56 5.06
N PRO A 3 -24.35 1.57 4.57
CA PRO A 3 -23.57 0.73 5.45
C PRO A 3 -22.43 1.57 6.05
N GLN A 4 -22.44 1.74 7.34
CA GLN A 4 -21.27 2.19 8.10
C GLN A 4 -20.82 1.02 8.94
N ALA A 5 -19.70 0.43 8.57
CA ALA A 5 -19.07 -0.61 9.35
C ALA A 5 -18.00 -0.01 10.26
N TYR A 6 -18.10 -0.26 11.56
CA TYR A 6 -17.02 0.01 12.49
C TYR A 6 -16.29 -1.32 12.71
N ILE A 7 -15.03 -1.38 12.39
CA ILE A 7 -14.19 -2.54 12.66
C ILE A 7 -13.23 -2.17 13.77
N GLY A 8 -13.39 -2.77 14.94
CA GLY A 8 -12.37 -2.72 15.99
C GLY A 8 -11.19 -3.62 15.59
N CYS A 9 -10.00 -3.10 15.62
CA CYS A 9 -8.80 -3.82 15.27
C CYS A 9 -8.10 -4.31 16.54
N PHE A 10 -7.76 -5.60 16.60
CA PHE A 10 -6.93 -6.18 17.64
C PHE A 10 -5.73 -6.83 16.98
N ALA A 11 -4.52 -6.50 17.44
CA ALA A 11 -3.35 -7.30 17.16
C ALA A 11 -3.32 -8.52 18.08
N PRO A 12 -2.90 -9.70 17.62
CA PRO A 12 -2.60 -10.81 18.52
C PRO A 12 -1.51 -10.40 19.52
N GLU A 13 -1.58 -10.91 20.74
CA GLU A 13 -0.71 -10.51 21.86
C GLU A 13 0.81 -10.64 21.57
N ASN A 14 1.23 -11.30 20.50
CA ASN A 14 2.62 -11.54 20.12
C ASN A 14 2.96 -11.19 18.66
N ALA A 15 2.20 -10.32 18.00
CA ALA A 15 2.41 -10.03 16.58
C ALA A 15 3.58 -9.08 16.29
N GLY A 16 4.25 -8.51 17.31
CA GLY A 16 5.33 -7.53 17.11
C GLY A 16 4.84 -6.13 16.69
N PHE A 17 3.54 -5.93 16.54
CA PHE A 17 2.89 -4.66 16.24
C PHE A 17 1.54 -4.55 16.94
N VAL A 18 1.02 -3.34 17.05
CA VAL A 18 -0.29 -3.07 17.66
C VAL A 18 -1.17 -2.34 16.68
N TYR A 19 -2.41 -2.81 16.52
CA TYR A 19 -3.47 -2.04 15.89
C TYR A 19 -4.17 -1.17 16.93
N HIS A 20 -4.38 0.10 16.63
CA HIS A 20 -5.19 0.96 17.45
C HIS A 20 -6.65 0.53 17.37
N LYS A 21 -7.30 0.49 18.56
CA LYS A 21 -8.74 0.17 18.75
C LYS A 21 -9.61 1.34 18.33
N GLU A 22 -9.51 1.78 17.10
CA GLU A 22 -10.30 2.90 16.63
C GLU A 22 -11.47 2.41 15.80
N SER A 23 -12.60 3.07 15.96
CA SER A 23 -13.77 2.79 15.13
C SER A 23 -13.49 3.17 13.71
N ARG A 24 -13.56 2.22 12.79
CA ARG A 24 -13.29 2.43 11.38
C ARG A 24 -14.59 2.66 10.63
N ILE A 25 -14.68 3.74 9.89
CA ILE A 25 -15.67 3.86 8.83
C ILE A 25 -15.08 3.18 7.60
N LEU A 26 -15.75 2.12 7.12
CA LEU A 26 -15.43 1.60 5.80
C LEU A 26 -15.59 2.74 4.79
N GLY A 27 -14.51 3.02 4.07
CA GLY A 27 -14.49 4.07 3.06
C GLY A 27 -15.59 3.85 2.04
N THR A 28 -15.97 4.92 1.39
CA THR A 28 -17.01 4.98 0.37
C THR A 28 -16.76 4.10 -0.85
N ASP A 29 -15.61 3.43 -0.92
CA ASP A 29 -15.17 2.63 -2.07
C ASP A 29 -15.58 1.15 -2.02
N SER A 30 -16.14 0.69 -0.90
CA SER A 30 -16.65 -0.68 -0.80
C SER A 30 -18.11 -0.72 -1.26
N ALA A 31 -18.33 -1.03 -2.52
CA ALA A 31 -19.69 -1.28 -3.00
C ALA A 31 -20.32 -2.42 -2.20
N ALA A 32 -21.47 -2.18 -1.60
CA ALA A 32 -22.28 -3.24 -1.01
C ALA A 32 -22.96 -4.00 -2.15
N ILE A 33 -22.77 -5.30 -2.19
CA ILE A 33 -23.42 -6.20 -3.14
C ILE A 33 -24.27 -7.23 -2.42
N ASN A 34 -25.22 -7.83 -3.10
CA ASN A 34 -26.11 -8.85 -2.53
C ASN A 34 -26.80 -8.41 -1.23
N VAL A 35 -27.28 -7.16 -1.22
CA VAL A 35 -27.98 -6.61 -0.04
C VAL A 35 -29.34 -7.30 0.12
N ASN A 36 -29.61 -7.71 1.35
CA ASN A 36 -30.91 -8.25 1.75
C ASN A 36 -31.44 -7.45 2.94
N LEU A 37 -32.71 -7.09 2.89
CA LEU A 37 -33.41 -6.43 3.99
C LEU A 37 -34.70 -7.21 4.29
N ASN A 38 -34.76 -7.88 5.43
CA ASN A 38 -35.92 -8.68 5.86
C ASN A 38 -36.40 -9.67 4.79
N GLY A 39 -35.48 -10.32 4.09
CA GLY A 39 -35.79 -11.23 2.97
C GLY A 39 -36.07 -10.55 1.63
N ILE A 40 -36.07 -9.22 1.57
CA ILE A 40 -36.26 -8.45 0.34
C ILE A 40 -34.92 -8.09 -0.25
N THR A 41 -34.74 -8.28 -1.56
CA THR A 41 -33.61 -7.73 -2.30
C THR A 41 -33.94 -6.27 -2.70
N PRO A 42 -33.28 -5.27 -2.11
CA PRO A 42 -33.58 -3.89 -2.41
C PRO A 42 -32.99 -3.47 -3.77
N TYR A 43 -33.62 -2.48 -4.39
CA TYR A 43 -33.09 -1.82 -5.58
C TYR A 43 -31.90 -0.93 -5.20
N GLN A 44 -30.82 -1.08 -5.93
CA GLN A 44 -29.60 -0.28 -5.73
C GLN A 44 -29.75 1.07 -6.44
N ILE A 45 -29.60 2.17 -5.70
CA ILE A 45 -29.62 3.54 -6.23
C ILE A 45 -28.21 3.98 -6.61
N ASP A 46 -27.24 3.70 -5.73
CA ASP A 46 -25.81 3.94 -5.94
C ASP A 46 -24.97 2.88 -5.20
N SER A 47 -23.66 3.01 -5.19
CA SER A 47 -22.75 2.02 -4.59
C SER A 47 -23.02 1.72 -3.10
N VAL A 48 -23.68 2.65 -2.39
CA VAL A 48 -23.92 2.57 -0.93
C VAL A 48 -25.39 2.79 -0.53
N LYS A 49 -26.25 3.17 -1.46
CA LYS A 49 -27.66 3.44 -1.20
C LYS A 49 -28.56 2.43 -1.88
N PHE A 50 -29.48 1.91 -1.09
CA PHE A 50 -30.45 0.91 -1.51
C PHE A 50 -31.87 1.34 -1.11
N CYS A 51 -32.84 1.05 -1.95
CA CYS A 51 -34.24 1.32 -1.69
C CYS A 51 -35.05 0.02 -1.72
N ALA A 52 -35.92 -0.17 -0.76
CA ALA A 52 -36.86 -1.28 -0.74
C ALA A 52 -38.25 -0.81 -0.39
N ILE A 53 -39.25 -1.39 -1.04
CA ILE A 53 -40.65 -1.22 -0.65
C ILE A 53 -40.95 -2.31 0.38
N VAL A 54 -41.26 -1.92 1.58
CA VAL A 54 -41.61 -2.83 2.67
C VAL A 54 -43.10 -2.67 3.05
N PRO A 55 -43.81 -3.75 3.35
CA PRO A 55 -45.19 -3.67 3.84
C PRO A 55 -45.28 -2.86 5.12
N SER A 56 -46.39 -2.19 5.33
CA SER A 56 -46.66 -1.56 6.64
C SER A 56 -46.76 -2.63 7.73
N GLN A 57 -45.97 -2.46 8.77
CA GLN A 57 -45.86 -3.43 9.85
C GLN A 57 -45.51 -2.75 11.16
N LYS A 58 -46.19 -3.15 12.25
CA LYS A 58 -45.84 -2.70 13.60
C LYS A 58 -44.72 -3.59 14.15
N ASN A 59 -43.78 -2.98 14.87
CA ASN A 59 -42.68 -3.68 15.55
C ASN A 59 -41.90 -4.65 14.66
N ALA A 60 -41.67 -4.27 13.38
CA ALA A 60 -40.87 -5.06 12.48
C ALA A 60 -39.40 -5.08 12.95
N ARG A 61 -38.87 -6.26 13.21
CA ARG A 61 -37.46 -6.42 13.47
C ARG A 61 -36.69 -6.24 12.17
N ILE A 62 -35.71 -5.38 12.19
CA ILE A 62 -34.84 -5.17 11.02
C ILE A 62 -33.75 -6.22 11.05
N THR A 63 -33.68 -7.03 10.02
CA THR A 63 -32.60 -8.00 9.82
C THR A 63 -32.17 -7.98 8.36
N GLY A 64 -30.93 -8.36 8.11
CA GLY A 64 -30.47 -8.48 6.74
C GLY A 64 -28.99 -8.80 6.65
N SER A 65 -28.50 -8.79 5.45
CA SER A 65 -27.08 -9.00 5.14
C SER A 65 -26.69 -8.25 3.88
N TYR A 66 -25.42 -7.97 3.77
CA TYR A 66 -24.80 -7.51 2.54
C TYR A 66 -23.39 -8.09 2.42
N VAL A 67 -22.86 -8.06 1.24
CA VAL A 67 -21.48 -8.46 0.96
C VAL A 67 -20.72 -7.19 0.60
N THR A 68 -19.62 -6.94 1.29
CA THR A 68 -18.68 -5.90 0.90
C THR A 68 -17.66 -6.50 -0.06
N ALA A 69 -17.55 -5.93 -1.24
CA ALA A 69 -16.38 -6.15 -2.07
C ALA A 69 -15.23 -5.35 -1.43
N ASP A 70 -14.28 -6.03 -0.80
CA ASP A 70 -13.02 -5.40 -0.46
C ASP A 70 -12.24 -5.25 -1.76
N GLY A 71 -12.25 -4.04 -2.31
CA GLY A 71 -11.56 -3.72 -3.56
C GLY A 71 -10.03 -3.93 -3.49
N ARG A 72 -9.48 -4.18 -2.29
CA ARG A 72 -8.07 -4.41 -2.08
C ARG A 72 -7.65 -5.87 -2.19
N ASN A 73 -8.54 -6.82 -1.88
CA ASN A 73 -8.17 -8.25 -1.82
C ASN A 73 -9.12 -9.20 -2.56
N ASN A 74 -10.08 -8.70 -3.33
CA ASN A 74 -11.12 -9.53 -3.98
C ASN A 74 -11.84 -10.48 -3.01
N THR A 75 -11.83 -10.21 -1.71
CA THR A 75 -12.51 -11.03 -0.71
C THR A 75 -13.88 -10.44 -0.41
N ASN A 76 -14.90 -11.14 -0.81
CA ASN A 76 -16.27 -10.81 -0.46
C ASN A 76 -16.53 -11.20 0.99
N THR A 77 -16.72 -10.22 1.87
CA THR A 77 -17.11 -10.47 3.26
C THR A 77 -18.60 -10.28 3.42
N LYS A 78 -19.28 -11.34 3.84
CA LYS A 78 -20.70 -11.26 4.17
C LYS A 78 -20.89 -10.68 5.58
N ILE A 79 -21.62 -9.56 5.64
CA ILE A 79 -21.96 -8.89 6.90
C ILE A 79 -23.44 -9.09 7.16
N ASN A 80 -23.76 -9.65 8.33
CA ASN A 80 -25.12 -9.76 8.80
C ASN A 80 -25.41 -8.60 9.76
N TYR A 81 -26.59 -8.03 9.67
CA TYR A 81 -27.02 -6.96 10.56
C TYR A 81 -28.39 -7.24 11.16
N SER A 82 -28.62 -6.75 12.35
CA SER A 82 -29.93 -6.75 13.00
C SER A 82 -30.12 -5.43 13.76
N GLY A 83 -31.30 -4.90 13.70
CA GLY A 83 -31.64 -3.65 14.35
C GLY A 83 -32.79 -3.78 15.32
N SER A 84 -33.06 -2.71 16.07
CA SER A 84 -34.24 -2.56 16.90
C SER A 84 -35.52 -2.69 16.07
N SER A 85 -36.60 -3.06 16.67
CA SER A 85 -37.91 -3.08 16.02
C SER A 85 -38.35 -1.64 15.64
N ILE A 86 -38.89 -1.51 14.44
CA ILE A 86 -39.44 -0.27 13.91
C ILE A 86 -40.86 -0.48 13.43
N THR A 87 -41.69 0.53 13.50
CA THR A 87 -43.03 0.50 12.90
C THR A 87 -42.97 1.16 11.52
N PHE A 88 -43.22 0.40 10.50
CA PHE A 88 -43.39 0.90 9.14
C PHE A 88 -44.83 1.33 8.91
N ALA A 89 -45.06 2.64 8.81
CA ALA A 89 -46.38 3.19 8.50
C ALA A 89 -46.58 3.32 6.99
N SER A 90 -47.79 3.10 6.53
CA SER A 90 -48.15 3.29 5.11
C SER A 90 -47.90 4.72 4.64
N GLY A 91 -47.34 4.87 3.43
CA GLY A 91 -47.04 6.16 2.82
C GLY A 91 -45.89 6.94 3.44
N LYS A 92 -45.09 6.32 4.31
CA LYS A 92 -43.90 6.93 4.91
C LYS A 92 -42.61 6.38 4.30
N CYS A 93 -41.63 7.26 4.17
CA CYS A 93 -40.25 6.91 3.79
C CYS A 93 -39.37 6.85 5.05
N TYR A 94 -38.57 5.83 5.16
CA TYR A 94 -37.64 5.64 6.27
C TYR A 94 -36.23 5.56 5.75
N THR A 95 -35.29 6.29 6.35
CA THR A 95 -33.88 6.14 6.11
C THR A 95 -33.28 5.30 7.23
N LEU A 96 -32.78 4.14 6.88
CA LEU A 96 -32.10 3.24 7.79
C LEU A 96 -30.59 3.31 7.52
N LYS A 97 -29.82 3.51 8.58
CA LYS A 97 -28.37 3.50 8.53
C LYS A 97 -27.90 2.17 9.10
N VAL A 98 -27.27 1.34 8.29
CA VAL A 98 -26.64 0.13 8.79
C VAL A 98 -25.29 0.49 9.35
N ILE A 99 -25.15 0.33 10.65
CA ILE A 99 -23.88 0.44 11.35
C ILE A 99 -23.43 -1.00 11.59
N SER A 100 -22.34 -1.42 10.97
CA SER A 100 -21.79 -2.74 11.28
C SER A 100 -21.43 -2.80 12.75
N PRO A 101 -21.83 -3.86 13.48
CA PRO A 101 -21.41 -4.02 14.85
C PRO A 101 -19.88 -4.02 14.88
N VAL A 102 -19.33 -3.21 15.75
CA VAL A 102 -17.93 -3.36 16.16
C VAL A 102 -17.76 -4.81 16.59
N PRO A 103 -16.83 -5.58 16.04
CA PRO A 103 -16.58 -6.92 16.54
C PRO A 103 -16.38 -6.85 18.04
N GLY A 104 -17.21 -7.55 18.80
CA GLY A 104 -17.12 -7.57 20.25
C GLY A 104 -15.74 -8.07 20.70
N LYS A 105 -15.40 -7.79 21.95
CA LYS A 105 -14.19 -8.33 22.60
C LYS A 105 -14.07 -9.83 22.29
N GLY A 106 -13.11 -10.23 21.44
CA GLY A 106 -12.90 -11.62 21.03
C GLY A 106 -13.28 -11.94 19.57
N SER A 107 -13.78 -11.00 18.77
CA SER A 107 -14.09 -11.23 17.37
C SER A 107 -12.98 -10.74 16.44
N THR A 108 -12.44 -11.67 15.71
CA THR A 108 -11.58 -11.56 14.53
C THR A 108 -10.48 -10.50 14.56
N GLU A 109 -9.26 -10.98 14.75
CA GLU A 109 -8.03 -10.28 14.47
C GLU A 109 -8.07 -9.68 13.05
N ARG A 110 -7.95 -8.36 12.96
CA ARG A 110 -7.75 -7.74 11.68
C ARG A 110 -6.34 -8.06 11.21
N LYS A 111 -6.23 -8.59 9.99
CA LYS A 111 -4.96 -8.73 9.31
C LYS A 111 -4.46 -7.34 8.87
N LEU A 112 -3.14 -7.20 8.72
CA LEU A 112 -2.53 -6.09 8.01
C LEU A 112 -3.07 -6.00 6.59
N TYR A 113 -3.23 -4.77 6.09
CA TYR A 113 -3.60 -4.51 4.71
C TYR A 113 -2.63 -3.52 4.07
N PRO A 114 -2.35 -3.67 2.78
CA PRO A 114 -1.69 -2.62 2.02
C PRO A 114 -2.47 -1.30 2.13
N GLY A 115 -1.74 -0.21 2.33
CA GLY A 115 -2.31 1.11 2.60
C GLY A 115 -2.53 1.43 4.08
N ASP A 116 -2.29 0.49 4.99
CA ASP A 116 -2.27 0.80 6.43
C ASP A 116 -1.03 1.64 6.76
N PHE A 117 -1.18 2.63 7.66
CA PHE A 117 -0.10 3.52 8.06
C PHE A 117 0.65 2.97 9.26
N VAL A 118 1.96 3.12 9.22
CA VAL A 118 2.89 2.59 10.21
C VAL A 118 3.48 3.72 11.03
N PHE A 119 3.42 3.59 12.34
CA PHE A 119 3.99 4.50 13.32
C PHE A 119 5.03 3.77 14.15
N GLN A 120 5.94 4.53 14.73
CA GLN A 120 6.94 4.02 15.64
C GLN A 120 6.73 4.63 17.02
N ASN A 121 6.39 3.79 17.99
CA ASN A 121 6.31 4.23 19.38
C ASN A 121 7.67 3.98 20.04
N GLU A 122 8.46 5.05 20.19
CA GLU A 122 9.80 4.99 20.78
C GLU A 122 9.79 4.68 22.27
N THR A 123 8.76 5.07 22.97
CA THR A 123 8.62 4.84 24.42
C THR A 123 8.32 3.36 24.69
N GLU A 124 7.40 2.80 23.95
CA GLU A 124 6.96 1.41 24.15
C GLU A 124 7.73 0.40 23.29
N LYS A 125 8.68 0.87 22.48
CA LYS A 125 9.55 0.06 21.62
C LYS A 125 8.78 -0.89 20.70
N ARG A 126 7.72 -0.37 20.09
CA ARG A 126 6.85 -1.17 19.21
C ARG A 126 6.41 -0.42 17.96
N ILE A 127 6.06 -1.17 16.94
CA ILE A 127 5.36 -0.69 15.76
C ILE A 127 3.86 -0.55 16.08
N GLU A 128 3.27 0.54 15.65
CA GLU A 128 1.84 0.79 15.76
C GLU A 128 1.25 0.96 14.36
N ILE A 129 0.10 0.33 14.11
CA ILE A 129 -0.55 0.32 12.80
C ILE A 129 -1.92 0.97 12.89
N HIS A 130 -2.15 1.90 11.99
CA HIS A 130 -3.45 2.54 11.81
C HIS A 130 -4.01 2.24 10.42
N PRO A 131 -5.30 1.85 10.31
CA PRO A 131 -5.92 1.62 9.01
C PRO A 131 -5.89 2.86 8.13
N GLY A 132 -5.44 2.71 6.88
CA GLY A 132 -5.25 3.83 5.93
C GLY A 132 -6.51 4.27 5.18
N ASP A 133 -7.67 3.68 5.43
CA ASP A 133 -8.91 3.88 4.68
C ASP A 133 -9.98 4.72 5.40
N GLY A 134 -9.53 5.68 6.16
CA GLY A 134 -10.38 6.63 6.86
C GLY A 134 -10.80 6.14 8.24
N MET A 135 -10.00 6.49 9.24
CA MET A 135 -10.34 6.27 10.65
C MET A 135 -11.03 7.49 11.23
N LEU A 136 -11.99 7.23 12.11
CA LEU A 136 -12.46 8.22 13.05
C LEU A 136 -11.91 7.88 14.43
N GLU A 137 -11.40 8.87 15.13
CA GLU A 137 -11.17 8.76 16.56
C GLU A 137 -12.50 8.50 17.30
N GLU A 138 -12.44 7.99 18.52
CA GLU A 138 -13.63 7.75 19.37
C GLU A 138 -14.54 8.96 19.52
N ASN A 139 -13.97 10.17 19.40
CA ASN A 139 -14.69 11.46 19.47
C ASN A 139 -15.27 11.91 18.10
N GLY A 140 -15.17 11.09 17.05
CA GLY A 140 -15.67 11.39 15.71
C GLY A 140 -14.77 12.30 14.87
N LYS A 141 -13.56 12.61 15.31
CA LYS A 141 -12.55 13.32 14.49
C LYS A 141 -11.85 12.37 13.55
N ILE A 142 -11.37 12.91 12.43
CA ILE A 142 -10.50 12.17 11.50
C ILE A 142 -9.13 11.98 12.17
N TYR A 143 -8.60 10.76 12.11
CA TYR A 143 -7.30 10.45 12.66
C TYR A 143 -6.18 11.23 11.95
N ASP A 144 -5.21 11.69 12.73
CA ASP A 144 -4.06 12.42 12.22
C ASP A 144 -2.92 11.43 11.90
N TYR A 145 -2.59 11.30 10.62
CA TYR A 145 -1.51 10.43 10.13
C TYR A 145 -0.15 11.13 10.01
N GLN A 146 -0.01 12.39 10.39
CA GLN A 146 1.19 13.19 10.12
C GLN A 146 2.49 12.60 10.68
N ASN A 147 2.41 11.81 11.75
CA ASN A 147 3.57 11.16 12.36
C ASN A 147 3.81 9.73 11.85
N ALA A 148 3.09 9.29 10.83
CA ALA A 148 3.35 7.99 10.24
C ALA A 148 4.73 7.98 9.57
N ILE A 149 5.49 6.89 9.79
CA ILE A 149 6.82 6.72 9.20
C ILE A 149 6.79 6.01 7.85
N GLY A 150 5.66 5.36 7.52
CA GLY A 150 5.49 4.67 6.24
C GLY A 150 4.10 4.07 6.08
N MET A 151 3.90 3.45 4.94
CA MET A 151 2.66 2.79 4.53
C MET A 151 2.95 1.35 4.13
N VAL A 152 2.14 0.41 4.61
CA VAL A 152 2.23 -1.01 4.23
C VAL A 152 1.99 -1.16 2.74
N ILE A 153 2.92 -1.80 2.04
CA ILE A 153 2.82 -2.10 0.61
C ILE A 153 2.44 -3.56 0.39
N THR A 154 3.04 -4.45 1.17
CA THR A 154 2.85 -5.91 1.08
C THR A 154 2.83 -6.49 2.47
N CYS A 155 1.85 -7.35 2.73
CA CYS A 155 1.71 -8.14 3.95
C CYS A 155 1.26 -9.59 3.66
N ASP A 156 1.37 -10.04 2.42
CA ASP A 156 1.17 -11.44 2.05
C ASP A 156 2.39 -12.25 2.49
N SER A 157 2.19 -13.21 3.40
CA SER A 157 3.26 -14.06 3.92
C SER A 157 4.00 -14.84 2.82
N LYS A 158 3.36 -15.12 1.68
CA LYS A 158 3.98 -15.76 0.53
C LYS A 158 4.98 -14.86 -0.20
N LYS A 159 4.90 -13.57 0.00
CA LYS A 159 5.77 -12.56 -0.59
C LYS A 159 6.83 -12.03 0.38
N MET A 160 6.75 -12.39 1.67
CA MET A 160 7.77 -12.06 2.66
C MET A 160 8.96 -13.01 2.51
N THR A 161 9.69 -12.90 1.40
CA THR A 161 10.70 -13.89 0.96
C THR A 161 12.16 -13.41 1.04
N ASP A 162 12.41 -12.16 1.44
CA ASP A 162 13.76 -11.66 1.67
C ASP A 162 14.43 -12.48 2.79
N VAL A 163 15.52 -13.17 2.44
CA VAL A 163 16.18 -14.12 3.35
C VAL A 163 16.66 -13.42 4.62
N LYS A 164 17.30 -12.26 4.49
CA LYS A 164 17.82 -11.54 5.66
C LYS A 164 16.70 -10.93 6.51
N CYS A 165 15.58 -10.52 5.91
CA CYS A 165 14.41 -10.13 6.68
C CYS A 165 13.88 -11.33 7.49
N ASN A 166 13.76 -12.49 6.87
CA ASN A 166 13.26 -13.71 7.52
C ASN A 166 14.18 -14.19 8.65
N GLU A 167 15.49 -14.14 8.46
CA GLU A 167 16.49 -14.47 9.49
C GLU A 167 16.37 -13.59 10.75
N ASN A 168 15.88 -12.34 10.58
CA ASN A 168 15.70 -11.39 11.66
C ASN A 168 14.25 -11.33 12.19
N GLY A 169 13.34 -12.14 11.64
CA GLY A 169 11.93 -12.16 12.06
C GLY A 169 11.09 -10.99 11.55
N TRP A 170 11.55 -10.24 10.54
CA TRP A 170 10.80 -9.15 9.91
C TRP A 170 9.93 -9.68 8.76
N THR A 171 8.83 -10.33 9.14
CA THR A 171 8.01 -11.16 8.23
C THR A 171 6.57 -10.72 8.13
N HIS A 172 6.21 -9.57 8.74
CA HIS A 172 4.83 -9.11 8.76
C HIS A 172 4.47 -8.22 7.57
N ALA A 173 5.35 -7.30 7.19
CA ALA A 173 5.10 -6.40 6.07
C ALA A 173 6.37 -5.77 5.50
N TYR A 174 6.31 -5.41 4.20
CA TYR A 174 7.17 -4.39 3.61
C TYR A 174 6.44 -3.05 3.62
N VAL A 175 7.14 -2.01 4.04
CA VAL A 175 6.60 -0.67 4.28
C VAL A 175 7.37 0.35 3.45
N MET A 176 6.66 1.15 2.67
CA MET A 176 7.22 2.29 1.95
C MET A 176 7.30 3.50 2.89
N GLY A 177 8.49 4.06 3.07
CA GLY A 177 8.68 5.30 3.80
C GLY A 177 8.17 6.52 3.03
N PHE A 178 7.91 7.61 3.74
CA PHE A 178 7.37 8.83 3.13
C PHE A 178 8.45 9.80 2.66
N GLU A 179 9.65 9.70 3.21
CA GLU A 179 10.76 10.58 2.84
C GLU A 179 11.28 10.30 1.42
N ASN A 180 11.72 11.36 0.75
CA ASN A 180 12.51 11.26 -0.47
C ASN A 180 13.95 11.68 -0.17
N LEU A 181 14.91 10.79 -0.39
CA LEU A 181 16.31 11.00 -0.04
C LEU A 181 17.10 11.76 -1.12
N GLY A 182 16.40 12.37 -2.06
CA GLY A 182 17.00 12.99 -3.24
C GLY A 182 17.28 11.98 -4.34
N THR A 183 18.10 12.38 -5.33
CA THR A 183 18.44 11.53 -6.47
C THR A 183 19.82 10.91 -6.32
N GLY A 184 19.97 9.68 -6.83
CA GLY A 184 21.24 8.96 -6.80
C GLY A 184 21.42 8.02 -7.97
N ARG A 185 22.69 7.67 -8.25
CA ARG A 185 23.08 6.63 -9.21
C ARG A 185 23.03 5.27 -8.57
N TRP A 186 22.63 4.28 -9.36
CA TRP A 186 22.50 2.90 -8.88
C TRP A 186 23.87 2.21 -8.73
N GLY A 187 24.78 2.38 -9.71
CA GLY A 187 26.06 1.69 -9.69
C GLY A 187 26.95 1.97 -10.90
N GLY A 188 27.98 1.14 -11.06
CA GLY A 188 28.89 1.17 -12.20
C GLY A 188 28.33 0.49 -13.44
N MET A 189 28.80 0.93 -14.62
CA MET A 189 28.48 0.31 -15.92
C MET A 189 29.40 -0.87 -16.19
N GLU A 190 28.99 -1.69 -17.17
CA GLU A 190 29.73 -2.82 -17.72
C GLU A 190 30.07 -3.92 -16.70
N ARG A 191 29.29 -4.02 -15.63
CA ARG A 191 29.48 -5.04 -14.59
C ARG A 191 28.18 -5.58 -14.03
N ILE A 192 28.19 -6.86 -13.73
CA ILE A 192 27.22 -7.48 -12.85
C ILE A 192 27.70 -7.27 -11.41
N GLU A 193 26.85 -6.70 -10.56
CA GLU A 193 27.17 -6.51 -9.16
C GLU A 193 27.24 -7.87 -8.45
N GLU A 194 28.31 -8.10 -7.71
CA GLU A 194 28.50 -9.33 -6.96
C GLU A 194 27.36 -9.53 -5.96
N GLY A 195 26.80 -10.73 -5.95
CA GLY A 195 25.72 -11.12 -5.05
C GLY A 195 24.33 -10.55 -5.40
N ILE A 196 24.20 -9.86 -6.54
CA ILE A 196 22.91 -9.43 -7.08
C ILE A 196 22.59 -10.21 -8.35
N THR A 197 21.53 -10.99 -8.32
CA THR A 197 21.09 -11.75 -9.50
C THR A 197 20.39 -10.84 -10.50
N PRO A 198 20.91 -10.71 -11.73
CA PRO A 198 20.22 -9.94 -12.76
C PRO A 198 18.88 -10.60 -13.12
N MET A 199 17.88 -9.77 -13.36
CA MET A 199 16.55 -10.19 -13.81
C MET A 199 16.11 -9.32 -14.98
N THR A 200 15.53 -9.92 -16.01
CA THR A 200 14.96 -9.24 -17.16
C THR A 200 13.43 -9.16 -17.07
N LYS A 201 12.78 -8.55 -18.04
CA LYS A 201 11.31 -8.50 -18.09
C LYS A 201 10.65 -9.88 -18.25
N ASP A 202 11.39 -10.86 -18.77
CA ASP A 202 10.89 -12.21 -19.02
C ASP A 202 10.93 -13.07 -17.74
N ASP A 203 11.58 -12.59 -16.70
CA ASP A 203 11.61 -13.22 -15.38
C ASP A 203 10.37 -12.85 -14.54
N GLU A 204 10.14 -13.62 -13.49
CA GLU A 204 9.06 -13.36 -12.53
C GLU A 204 9.46 -12.23 -11.54
N ILE A 205 9.62 -11.01 -12.08
CA ILE A 205 10.11 -9.85 -11.32
C ILE A 205 9.27 -9.52 -10.09
N GLU A 206 7.96 -9.84 -10.13
CA GLU A 206 7.02 -9.68 -9.02
C GLU A 206 7.32 -10.59 -7.82
N LYS A 207 8.19 -11.57 -7.99
CA LYS A 207 8.67 -12.44 -6.90
C LYS A 207 9.94 -11.94 -6.25
N ASN A 208 10.65 -10.97 -6.86
CA ASN A 208 11.86 -10.41 -6.27
C ASN A 208 11.50 -9.42 -5.15
N MET A 209 11.41 -9.91 -3.93
CA MET A 209 11.17 -9.12 -2.71
C MET A 209 12.45 -8.81 -1.92
N ASN A 210 13.64 -9.00 -2.51
CA ASN A 210 14.93 -8.99 -1.83
C ASN A 210 15.53 -7.59 -1.59
N GLY A 211 14.70 -6.55 -1.45
CA GLY A 211 15.15 -5.17 -1.34
C GLY A 211 16.16 -4.94 -0.21
N TYR A 212 15.93 -5.55 0.96
CA TYR A 212 16.85 -5.44 2.08
C TYR A 212 18.16 -6.20 1.80
N SER A 213 18.09 -7.47 1.38
CA SER A 213 19.25 -8.29 1.07
C SER A 213 20.12 -7.69 -0.04
N GLU A 214 19.49 -7.19 -1.12
CA GLU A 214 20.15 -6.51 -2.23
C GLU A 214 20.81 -5.20 -1.76
N THR A 215 20.11 -4.39 -0.94
CA THR A 215 20.68 -3.16 -0.38
C THR A 215 21.90 -3.43 0.48
N GLU A 216 21.87 -4.44 1.35
CA GLU A 216 23.02 -4.83 2.17
C GLU A 216 24.22 -5.25 1.30
N GLN A 217 23.95 -5.98 0.22
CA GLN A 217 25.00 -6.38 -0.71
C GLN A 217 25.57 -5.18 -1.47
N MET A 218 24.71 -4.26 -1.94
CA MET A 218 25.16 -3.05 -2.63
C MET A 218 25.97 -2.12 -1.71
N LEU A 219 25.61 -2.00 -0.43
CA LEU A 219 26.39 -1.25 0.55
C LEU A 219 27.76 -1.88 0.79
N LYS A 220 27.86 -3.20 0.76
CA LYS A 220 29.14 -3.93 0.82
C LYS A 220 29.97 -3.67 -0.43
N ASN A 221 29.35 -3.75 -1.63
CA ASN A 221 30.03 -3.49 -2.91
C ASN A 221 30.49 -2.02 -3.00
N TYR A 222 29.71 -1.08 -2.47
CA TYR A 222 30.05 0.35 -2.40
C TYR A 222 31.35 0.61 -1.62
N THR A 223 31.53 -0.02 -0.47
CA THR A 223 32.74 0.16 0.35
C THR A 223 34.00 -0.38 -0.34
N ALA A 224 33.85 -1.32 -1.26
CA ALA A 224 34.94 -1.90 -2.04
C ALA A 224 35.24 -1.15 -3.35
N ASN A 225 34.40 -0.21 -3.77
CA ASN A 225 34.48 0.42 -5.09
C ASN A 225 34.42 1.95 -5.03
N VAL A 226 34.62 2.61 -6.20
CA VAL A 226 34.76 4.05 -6.38
C VAL A 226 33.53 4.82 -5.86
N GLN A 227 33.77 5.79 -4.97
CA GLN A 227 32.78 6.73 -4.47
C GLN A 227 32.03 7.45 -5.60
N GLY A 228 30.73 7.68 -5.39
CA GLY A 228 29.86 8.45 -6.30
C GLY A 228 29.10 7.62 -7.34
N SER A 229 29.56 6.40 -7.66
CA SER A 229 28.81 5.52 -8.59
C SER A 229 27.58 4.86 -7.94
N TYR A 230 27.51 4.79 -6.62
CA TYR A 230 26.49 4.12 -5.85
C TYR A 230 25.70 5.10 -4.94
N SER A 231 25.53 6.34 -5.40
CA SER A 231 25.01 7.40 -4.52
C SER A 231 23.58 7.17 -4.05
N ALA A 232 22.78 6.35 -4.75
CA ALA A 232 21.47 5.93 -4.25
C ALA A 232 21.57 5.14 -2.93
N PHE A 233 22.50 4.18 -2.85
CA PHE A 233 22.73 3.38 -1.64
C PHE A 233 23.47 4.17 -0.56
N GLU A 234 24.33 5.12 -0.95
CA GLU A 234 24.94 6.05 -0.01
C GLU A 234 23.88 6.92 0.69
N SER A 235 22.85 7.37 -0.03
CA SER A 235 21.74 8.12 0.56
C SER A 235 21.00 7.30 1.62
N ILE A 236 20.76 6.01 1.37
CA ILE A 236 20.18 5.10 2.35
C ILE A 236 21.09 4.94 3.58
N ARG A 237 22.40 4.78 3.40
CA ARG A 237 23.35 4.68 4.52
C ARG A 237 23.30 5.93 5.39
N LYS A 238 23.39 7.12 4.78
CA LYS A 238 23.29 8.41 5.50
C LYS A 238 21.95 8.55 6.23
N TYR A 239 20.87 8.12 5.58
CA TYR A 239 19.54 8.16 6.19
C TYR A 239 19.43 7.24 7.42
N ARG A 240 20.02 6.02 7.36
CA ARG A 240 20.11 5.11 8.51
C ARG A 240 20.90 5.73 9.68
N ASP A 241 22.01 6.40 9.38
CA ASP A 241 22.85 7.04 10.38
C ASP A 241 22.10 8.18 11.13
N SER A 242 21.23 8.91 10.42
CA SER A 242 20.41 10.00 10.97
C SER A 242 19.10 9.51 11.61
N ASN A 243 18.59 8.36 11.18
CA ASN A 243 17.31 7.78 11.62
C ASN A 243 17.54 6.38 12.21
N LYS A 244 18.32 6.34 13.29
CA LYS A 244 18.63 5.09 14.01
C LYS A 244 17.36 4.43 14.53
N ILE A 245 17.33 3.11 14.45
CA ILE A 245 16.24 2.33 15.04
C ILE A 245 16.42 2.39 16.56
N PRO A 246 15.40 2.81 17.32
CA PRO A 246 15.46 2.76 18.77
C PRO A 246 15.74 1.33 19.28
N ASP A 247 16.59 1.23 20.30
CA ASP A 247 16.92 -0.06 20.90
C ASP A 247 15.66 -0.81 21.34
N GLY A 248 15.55 -2.06 20.94
CA GLY A 248 14.43 -2.94 21.27
C GLY A 248 13.23 -2.85 20.29
N LEU A 249 13.28 -1.98 19.30
CA LEU A 249 12.28 -1.93 18.26
C LEU A 249 12.59 -2.97 17.16
N ASN A 250 11.67 -3.90 16.93
CA ASN A 250 11.86 -4.97 15.96
C ASN A 250 11.42 -4.57 14.55
N ARG A 251 12.31 -3.97 13.79
CA ARG A 251 12.18 -3.72 12.34
C ARG A 251 13.53 -3.68 11.65
N SER A 252 13.53 -3.83 10.33
CA SER A 252 14.75 -3.69 9.54
C SER A 252 15.27 -2.24 9.51
N PRO A 253 16.56 -2.04 9.26
CA PRO A 253 17.04 -0.78 8.72
C PRO A 253 16.35 -0.41 7.41
N TRP A 254 16.37 0.88 7.08
CA TRP A 254 15.86 1.38 5.81
C TRP A 254 16.64 0.82 4.62
N PHE A 255 15.97 0.49 3.52
CA PHE A 255 16.60 -0.06 2.32
C PHE A 255 16.00 0.50 1.03
N VAL A 256 16.70 0.35 -0.09
CA VAL A 256 16.17 0.62 -1.43
C VAL A 256 15.27 -0.55 -1.81
N PRO A 257 14.01 -0.31 -2.21
CA PRO A 257 13.10 -1.41 -2.54
C PRO A 257 13.53 -2.18 -3.79
N SER A 258 13.20 -3.47 -3.81
CA SER A 258 13.35 -4.30 -5.01
C SER A 258 12.27 -4.01 -6.04
N ILE A 259 12.45 -4.54 -7.25
CA ILE A 259 11.47 -4.40 -8.33
C ILE A 259 10.12 -5.03 -7.97
N GLY A 260 10.11 -6.16 -7.26
CA GLY A 260 8.87 -6.81 -6.81
C GLY A 260 8.11 -5.99 -5.76
N GLN A 261 8.82 -5.27 -4.90
CA GLN A 261 8.20 -4.37 -3.94
C GLN A 261 7.56 -3.14 -4.62
N TRP A 262 8.18 -2.59 -5.67
CA TRP A 262 7.54 -1.58 -6.50
C TRP A 262 6.36 -2.13 -7.31
N PHE A 263 6.49 -3.36 -7.82
CA PHE A 263 5.39 -4.06 -8.47
C PHE A 263 4.18 -4.16 -7.54
N ASP A 264 4.40 -4.58 -6.30
CA ASP A 264 3.34 -4.70 -5.30
C ASP A 264 2.75 -3.33 -4.91
N MET A 265 3.53 -2.27 -4.90
CA MET A 265 2.99 -0.92 -4.70
C MET A 265 1.99 -0.56 -5.80
N LEU A 266 2.30 -0.83 -7.06
CA LEU A 266 1.37 -0.58 -8.18
C LEU A 266 0.12 -1.44 -8.07
N VAL A 267 0.25 -2.72 -7.72
CA VAL A 267 -0.89 -3.63 -7.56
C VAL A 267 -1.76 -3.24 -6.37
N ASN A 268 -1.15 -3.10 -5.21
CA ASN A 268 -1.87 -3.03 -3.93
C ASN A 268 -2.34 -1.62 -3.58
N ILE A 269 -1.60 -0.58 -3.99
CA ILE A 269 -1.94 0.82 -3.70
C ILE A 269 -2.61 1.48 -4.90
N CYS A 270 -2.06 1.26 -6.11
CA CYS A 270 -2.59 1.88 -7.31
C CYS A 270 -3.64 1.02 -8.04
N GLY A 271 -3.81 -0.26 -7.65
CA GLY A 271 -4.80 -1.15 -8.24
C GLY A 271 -4.52 -1.53 -9.71
N LYS A 272 -3.24 -1.53 -10.10
CA LYS A 272 -2.80 -1.84 -11.47
C LYS A 272 -1.73 -2.91 -11.46
N SER A 273 -1.98 -4.01 -12.19
CA SER A 273 -0.97 -5.06 -12.36
C SER A 273 -0.04 -4.74 -13.54
N PRO A 274 1.26 -4.61 -13.32
CA PRO A 274 2.21 -4.43 -14.43
C PRO A 274 2.21 -5.58 -15.46
N ARG A 275 1.72 -6.75 -15.11
CA ARG A 275 1.56 -7.86 -16.07
C ARG A 275 0.37 -7.67 -17.03
N ASP A 276 -0.58 -6.82 -16.66
CA ASP A 276 -1.71 -6.43 -17.51
C ASP A 276 -1.37 -5.23 -18.41
N PHE A 277 -0.14 -4.76 -18.38
CA PHE A 277 0.34 -3.67 -19.22
C PHE A 277 0.28 -4.06 -20.69
N ARG A 278 -0.30 -3.18 -21.50
CA ARG A 278 -0.61 -3.47 -22.91
C ARG A 278 0.61 -3.44 -23.81
N ASN A 279 1.69 -2.77 -23.39
CA ASN A 279 2.87 -2.54 -24.20
C ASN A 279 4.13 -2.98 -23.45
N GLU A 280 4.54 -4.22 -23.67
CA GLU A 280 5.88 -4.64 -23.29
C GLU A 280 6.91 -4.02 -24.25
N THR A 281 7.91 -3.36 -23.72
CA THR A 281 9.07 -2.92 -24.50
C THR A 281 10.20 -3.92 -24.39
N SER A 282 11.24 -3.73 -25.18
CA SER A 282 12.43 -4.61 -25.16
C SER A 282 13.12 -4.66 -23.79
N ASN A 283 12.90 -3.69 -22.90
CA ASN A 283 13.61 -3.54 -21.65
C ASN A 283 12.68 -3.30 -20.43
N GLY A 284 11.37 -3.59 -20.53
CA GLY A 284 10.48 -3.41 -19.38
C GLY A 284 9.02 -3.65 -19.67
N LEU A 285 8.22 -3.50 -18.60
CA LEU A 285 6.77 -3.51 -18.61
C LEU A 285 6.30 -2.05 -18.61
N ASN A 286 5.59 -1.64 -19.64
CA ASN A 286 5.07 -0.28 -19.79
C ASN A 286 3.56 -0.31 -19.98
N ASP A 287 2.86 0.65 -19.40
CA ASP A 287 1.49 0.96 -19.78
C ASP A 287 1.35 2.40 -20.25
N THR A 288 0.58 2.58 -21.30
CA THR A 288 0.08 3.87 -21.76
C THR A 288 -1.37 4.02 -21.35
N GLY A 289 -1.68 5.10 -20.61
CA GLY A 289 -3.03 5.44 -20.15
C GLY A 289 -3.29 5.18 -18.66
N TRP A 290 -2.30 4.71 -17.89
CA TRP A 290 -2.44 4.53 -16.44
C TRP A 290 -1.45 5.38 -15.63
N GLY A 291 -0.63 6.17 -16.29
CA GLY A 291 0.37 6.99 -15.62
C GLY A 291 -0.26 7.95 -14.63
N GLN A 292 -1.15 8.83 -15.10
CA GLN A 292 -1.84 9.81 -14.26
C GLN A 292 -2.72 9.12 -13.19
N GLU A 293 -3.49 8.08 -13.56
CA GLU A 293 -4.34 7.37 -12.60
C GLU A 293 -3.55 6.77 -11.44
N THR A 294 -2.41 6.13 -11.71
CA THR A 294 -1.57 5.52 -10.67
C THR A 294 -0.88 6.57 -9.82
N LEU A 295 -0.45 7.67 -10.43
CA LEU A 295 0.15 8.81 -9.74
C LEU A 295 -0.84 9.47 -8.79
N ASP A 296 -2.08 9.70 -9.24
CA ASP A 296 -3.15 10.28 -8.42
C ASP A 296 -3.47 9.42 -7.21
N LYS A 297 -3.58 8.10 -7.40
CA LYS A 297 -3.85 7.18 -6.29
C LYS A 297 -2.74 7.19 -5.26
N LEU A 298 -1.48 7.21 -5.68
CA LEU A 298 -0.35 7.31 -4.77
C LEU A 298 -0.33 8.68 -4.06
N THR A 299 -0.59 9.76 -4.79
CA THR A 299 -0.66 11.13 -4.25
C THR A 299 -1.75 11.26 -3.18
N ILE A 300 -2.92 10.67 -3.40
CA ILE A 300 -4.01 10.64 -2.42
C ILE A 300 -3.56 9.96 -1.11
N GLN A 301 -2.81 8.86 -1.19
CA GLN A 301 -2.32 8.21 0.03
C GLN A 301 -1.27 9.07 0.76
N LEU A 302 -0.34 9.67 0.02
CA LEU A 302 0.70 10.52 0.59
C LEU A 302 0.12 11.79 1.21
N SER A 303 -0.92 12.38 0.63
CA SER A 303 -1.57 13.58 1.17
C SER A 303 -2.20 13.38 2.55
N LYS A 304 -2.60 12.15 2.89
CA LYS A 304 -3.15 11.82 4.21
C LYS A 304 -2.14 12.03 5.35
N VAL A 305 -0.85 11.93 5.05
CA VAL A 305 0.25 12.15 6.01
C VAL A 305 0.90 13.53 5.83
N GLY A 306 0.28 14.42 5.05
CA GLY A 306 0.87 15.73 4.75
C GLY A 306 2.12 15.66 3.86
N ASN A 307 2.33 14.55 3.17
CA ASN A 307 3.48 14.32 2.30
C ASN A 307 3.08 14.42 0.82
N SER A 308 4.07 14.55 -0.05
CA SER A 308 3.89 14.64 -1.49
C SER A 308 4.93 13.80 -2.22
N LEU A 309 4.68 13.55 -3.48
CA LEU A 309 5.70 13.03 -4.37
C LEU A 309 6.77 14.11 -4.62
N PRO A 310 8.02 13.72 -4.88
CA PRO A 310 9.04 14.66 -5.36
C PRO A 310 8.59 15.26 -6.69
N GLN A 311 9.12 16.44 -6.99
CA GLN A 311 8.88 17.04 -8.30
C GLN A 311 9.45 16.16 -9.42
N PHE A 312 8.86 16.24 -10.60
CA PHE A 312 9.38 15.57 -11.78
C PHE A 312 10.84 16.03 -12.04
N SER A 313 11.71 15.11 -12.38
CA SER A 313 13.15 15.37 -12.61
C SER A 313 13.42 16.25 -13.83
N ASP A 314 12.65 16.05 -14.86
CA ASP A 314 12.35 16.98 -15.92
C ASP A 314 10.84 17.23 -15.88
N THR A 315 10.31 18.10 -16.67
CA THR A 315 8.89 18.49 -16.60
C THR A 315 7.92 17.30 -16.74
N TYR A 316 8.39 16.11 -17.17
CA TYR A 316 7.55 14.99 -17.62
C TYR A 316 7.86 13.65 -16.97
N ARG A 317 8.97 13.51 -16.24
CA ARG A 317 9.42 12.21 -15.72
C ARG A 317 9.60 12.23 -14.21
N LEU A 318 8.99 11.25 -13.54
CA LEU A 318 9.21 10.96 -12.14
C LEU A 318 9.66 9.51 -12.00
N GLY A 319 10.90 9.29 -11.60
CA GLY A 319 11.46 7.94 -11.47
C GLY A 319 12.00 7.66 -10.07
N PHE A 320 11.93 6.39 -9.67
CA PHE A 320 12.45 5.87 -8.41
C PHE A 320 13.37 4.68 -8.64
N SER A 321 14.49 4.68 -7.93
CA SER A 321 15.46 3.58 -7.94
C SER A 321 14.89 2.31 -7.33
N CYS A 322 15.28 1.16 -7.91
CA CYS A 322 15.16 -0.16 -7.30
C CYS A 322 16.53 -0.63 -6.79
N SER A 323 16.56 -1.64 -5.91
CA SER A 323 17.79 -2.35 -5.57
C SER A 323 18.19 -3.38 -6.64
N SER A 324 17.25 -3.82 -7.44
CA SER A 324 17.39 -4.94 -8.38
C SER A 324 18.15 -4.56 -9.64
N GLN A 325 19.01 -5.46 -10.10
CA GLN A 325 19.79 -5.31 -11.32
C GLN A 325 19.05 -5.90 -12.52
N TYR A 326 19.06 -5.20 -13.65
CA TYR A 326 18.52 -5.70 -14.92
C TYR A 326 19.60 -6.50 -15.70
N ASP A 327 20.74 -5.88 -15.97
CA ASP A 327 21.91 -6.47 -16.63
C ASP A 327 23.21 -5.74 -16.24
N LYS A 328 24.28 -5.95 -16.99
CA LYS A 328 25.59 -5.31 -16.71
C LYS A 328 25.56 -3.78 -16.76
N ASP A 329 24.67 -3.18 -17.57
CA ASP A 329 24.61 -1.73 -17.82
C ASP A 329 23.35 -1.09 -17.22
N ARG A 330 22.32 -1.89 -16.90
CA ARG A 330 21.02 -1.40 -16.47
C ARG A 330 20.62 -1.93 -15.09
N CYS A 331 19.88 -1.10 -14.36
CA CYS A 331 19.14 -1.47 -13.15
C CYS A 331 17.64 -1.31 -13.40
N TRP A 332 16.82 -1.96 -12.59
CA TRP A 332 15.40 -1.73 -12.60
C TRP A 332 15.03 -0.39 -11.99
N MET A 333 13.95 0.20 -12.47
CA MET A 333 13.36 1.39 -11.91
C MET A 333 11.84 1.43 -12.12
N LEU A 334 11.17 2.17 -11.26
CA LEU A 334 9.80 2.62 -11.44
C LEU A 334 9.82 4.02 -12.04
N LEU A 335 9.07 4.25 -13.12
CA LEU A 335 9.04 5.53 -13.84
C LEU A 335 7.60 5.90 -14.23
N TRP A 336 7.20 7.13 -13.91
CA TRP A 336 6.07 7.81 -14.54
C TRP A 336 6.57 8.75 -15.63
N HIS A 337 5.85 8.79 -16.75
CA HIS A 337 6.08 9.70 -17.86
C HIS A 337 4.73 10.26 -18.30
N ILE A 338 4.50 11.53 -18.01
CA ILE A 338 3.17 12.17 -18.10
C ILE A 338 3.34 13.56 -18.72
N ASP A 339 2.37 13.97 -19.55
CA ASP A 339 2.28 15.30 -20.15
C ASP A 339 3.50 15.76 -20.96
N ASP A 340 4.22 14.83 -21.57
CA ASP A 340 5.35 15.17 -22.43
C ASP A 340 4.87 15.75 -23.78
N PRO A 341 5.15 17.03 -24.10
CA PRO A 341 4.68 17.66 -25.34
C PRO A 341 5.30 17.06 -26.61
N GLU A 342 6.47 16.42 -26.51
CA GLU A 342 7.06 15.68 -27.63
C GLU A 342 6.35 14.34 -27.86
N TYR A 343 5.71 13.82 -26.79
CA TYR A 343 5.01 12.55 -26.80
C TYR A 343 3.65 12.69 -26.10
N PRO A 344 2.71 13.46 -26.66
CA PRO A 344 1.44 13.83 -25.98
C PRO A 344 0.52 12.65 -25.66
N ASN A 345 0.83 11.45 -26.18
CA ASN A 345 0.10 10.21 -25.88
C ASN A 345 0.81 9.34 -24.81
N TRP A 346 1.90 9.84 -24.24
CA TRP A 346 2.66 9.13 -23.22
C TRP A 346 2.18 9.48 -21.81
N ASP A 347 1.00 9.01 -21.47
CA ASP A 347 0.53 8.89 -20.11
C ASP A 347 0.80 7.46 -19.63
N ARG A 348 1.97 7.23 -19.02
CA ARG A 348 2.40 5.86 -18.69
C ARG A 348 3.11 5.74 -17.35
N VAL A 349 2.97 4.56 -16.76
CA VAL A 349 3.80 4.05 -15.68
C VAL A 349 4.59 2.83 -16.19
N CYS A 350 5.86 2.74 -15.81
CA CYS A 350 6.77 1.70 -16.29
C CYS A 350 7.55 1.07 -15.14
N LEU A 351 7.76 -0.24 -15.25
CA LEU A 351 8.86 -0.94 -14.60
C LEU A 351 9.85 -1.32 -15.69
N GLN A 352 11.02 -0.72 -15.72
CA GLN A 352 11.96 -0.92 -16.82
C GLN A 352 13.42 -0.91 -16.41
N GLY A 353 14.26 -1.58 -17.22
CA GLY A 353 15.70 -1.50 -17.13
C GLY A 353 16.22 -0.16 -17.66
N TYR A 354 16.94 0.58 -16.85
CA TYR A 354 17.50 1.88 -17.19
C TYR A 354 18.98 1.98 -16.81
N ASP A 355 19.71 2.91 -17.45
CA ASP A 355 21.14 3.14 -17.24
C ASP A 355 21.47 3.32 -15.74
N LYS A 356 22.41 2.53 -15.22
CA LYS A 356 22.88 2.57 -13.84
C LYS A 356 23.48 3.92 -13.42
N LYS A 357 23.98 4.71 -14.39
CA LYS A 357 24.54 6.05 -14.15
C LYS A 357 23.47 7.14 -14.08
N ALA A 358 22.22 6.87 -14.47
CA ALA A 358 21.15 7.84 -14.38
C ALA A 358 20.84 8.16 -12.92
N TYR A 359 20.38 9.38 -12.66
CA TYR A 359 19.99 9.85 -11.33
C TYR A 359 18.50 9.71 -11.15
N TRP A 360 18.08 8.92 -10.16
CA TRP A 360 16.68 8.69 -9.84
C TRP A 360 16.41 8.89 -8.37
N ASN A 361 15.18 9.27 -8.04
CA ASN A 361 14.77 9.46 -6.65
C ASN A 361 14.98 8.17 -5.85
N VAL A 362 15.37 8.33 -4.60
CA VAL A 362 15.54 7.25 -3.65
C VAL A 362 14.47 7.36 -2.58
N ARG A 363 13.57 6.38 -2.54
CA ARG A 363 12.55 6.27 -1.51
C ARG A 363 12.84 5.07 -0.62
N PRO A 364 12.99 5.28 0.70
CA PRO A 364 13.36 4.21 1.60
C PRO A 364 12.18 3.30 1.93
N PHE A 365 12.45 2.00 2.04
CA PHE A 365 11.53 1.00 2.57
C PHE A 365 12.10 0.39 3.85
N PHE A 366 11.24 -0.28 4.62
CA PHE A 366 11.65 -1.15 5.71
C PHE A 366 10.71 -2.34 5.84
N ALA A 367 11.11 -3.34 6.66
CA ALA A 367 10.31 -4.51 6.99
C ALA A 367 10.16 -4.64 8.52
N PHE A 368 9.06 -5.21 8.99
CA PHE A 368 8.87 -5.56 10.39
C PHE A 368 8.13 -6.88 10.55
#